data_6fb8a56aa1998d2d4a7bbbfab12540a6
#
_entry.id   6fb8a56aa1998d2d4a7bbbfab12540a6
#
_cell.length_a   1.000
_cell.length_b   1.000
_cell.length_c   1.000
_cell.angle_alpha   90.00
_cell.angle_beta   90.00
_cell.angle_gamma   90.00
#
_symmetry.space_group_name_H-M   'P 1'
#
loop_
_entity.id
_entity.type
_entity.pdbx_description
1 polymer ?
#
loop_
_entity_poly.entity_id
_entity_poly.type
_entity_poly.pdbx_seq_one_letter_code
_entity_poly.pdbx_strand_id
1 'polypeptide(L)'
;MKWENSISKILGVRYPIVQAPMFGVTTPQMVAAAAQADALGSLPLADLPADQCIATIRATKALTPKPFAVNIFVNAIPPLSAELRTQYTQTKQYVAQLAELHGLEVELPNSDQ
;
A
#
# COMPACT_ATOMS: atom_id res chain seq x y z
N MET A 1 13.36 3.50 31.75
CA MET A 1 12.11 3.90 31.10
C MET A 1 11.33 2.63 30.75
N LYS A 2 10.06 2.51 31.16
CA LYS A 2 9.21 1.37 30.80
C LYS A 2 8.47 1.72 29.51
N TRP A 3 8.77 1.02 28.44
CA TRP A 3 8.12 1.18 27.13
C TRP A 3 6.84 0.34 26.98
N GLU A 4 6.68 -0.66 27.86
CA GLU A 4 5.50 -1.53 27.86
C GLU A 4 4.24 -0.77 28.26
N ASN A 5 3.24 -0.82 27.41
CA ASN A 5 1.91 -0.26 27.63
C ASN A 5 0.84 -1.14 26.97
N SER A 6 -0.44 -0.76 27.06
CA SER A 6 -1.54 -1.53 26.46
C SER A 6 -1.40 -1.69 24.95
N ILE A 7 -0.89 -0.67 24.25
CA ILE A 7 -0.71 -0.70 22.79
C ILE A 7 0.39 -1.68 22.38
N SER A 8 1.57 -1.63 23.05
CA SER A 8 2.66 -2.56 22.75
C SER A 8 2.26 -4.02 22.98
N LYS A 9 1.41 -4.29 23.99
CA LYS A 9 0.86 -5.62 24.26
C LYS A 9 -0.11 -6.09 23.17
N ILE A 10 -1.03 -5.22 22.73
CA ILE A 10 -1.96 -5.53 21.67
C ILE A 10 -1.24 -5.81 20.34
N LEU A 11 -0.22 -5.02 20.03
CA LEU A 11 0.56 -5.14 18.79
C LEU A 11 1.61 -6.26 18.84
N GLY A 12 1.89 -6.83 20.03
CA GLY A 12 2.91 -7.86 20.19
C GLY A 12 4.34 -7.35 19.97
N VAL A 13 4.59 -6.07 20.28
CA VAL A 13 5.90 -5.41 20.11
C VAL A 13 6.42 -4.90 21.45
N ARG A 14 7.72 -4.71 21.58
CA ARG A 14 8.33 -4.14 22.78
C ARG A 14 8.17 -2.63 22.85
N TYR A 15 8.35 -1.96 21.72
CA TYR A 15 8.27 -0.50 21.63
C TYR A 15 6.97 -0.10 20.93
N PRO A 16 6.21 0.86 21.48
CA PRO A 16 4.98 1.37 20.84
C PRO A 16 5.31 2.31 19.68
N ILE A 17 6.08 1.80 18.73
CA ILE A 17 6.56 2.51 17.54
C ILE A 17 6.07 1.76 16.32
N VAL A 18 5.49 2.47 15.37
CA VAL A 18 5.03 1.93 14.09
C VAL A 18 5.85 2.56 12.98
N GLN A 19 6.51 1.73 12.17
CA GLN A 19 7.10 2.18 10.92
C GLN A 19 5.97 2.41 9.91
N ALA A 20 5.89 3.61 9.37
CA ALA A 20 4.82 4.03 8.47
C ALA A 20 4.78 3.20 7.17
N PRO A 21 3.59 2.78 6.69
CA PRO A 21 3.44 2.12 5.40
C PRO A 21 3.48 3.18 4.28
N MET A 22 4.63 3.36 3.65
CA MET A 22 4.82 4.31 2.56
C MET A 22 4.81 3.57 1.22
N PHE A 23 3.71 3.70 0.46
CA PHE A 23 3.58 3.05 -0.84
C PHE A 23 4.68 3.53 -1.80
N GLY A 24 5.31 2.60 -2.52
CA GLY A 24 6.44 2.88 -3.40
C GLY A 24 7.80 3.10 -2.70
N VAL A 25 7.83 3.16 -1.36
CA VAL A 25 9.05 3.39 -0.57
C VAL A 25 9.33 2.24 0.39
N THR A 26 8.34 1.83 1.18
CA THR A 26 8.51 0.76 2.17
C THR A 26 8.63 -0.59 1.49
N THR A 27 9.70 -1.31 1.80
CA THR A 27 9.99 -2.65 1.28
C THR A 27 9.78 -3.73 2.35
N PRO A 28 9.64 -5.02 1.97
CA PRO A 28 9.64 -6.13 2.90
C PRO A 28 10.83 -6.13 3.86
N GLN A 29 12.01 -5.71 3.39
CA GLN A 29 13.22 -5.61 4.19
C GLN A 29 13.11 -4.53 5.27
N MET A 30 12.55 -3.36 4.94
CA MET A 30 12.30 -2.29 5.93
C MET A 30 11.33 -2.74 7.00
N VAL A 31 10.24 -3.41 6.62
CA VAL A 31 9.25 -3.95 7.55
C VAL A 31 9.88 -4.99 8.48
N ALA A 32 10.67 -5.92 7.93
CA ALA A 32 11.38 -6.92 8.70
C ALA A 32 12.40 -6.30 9.66
N ALA A 33 13.15 -5.28 9.23
CA ALA A 33 14.12 -4.57 10.08
C ALA A 33 13.43 -3.86 11.24
N ALA A 34 12.28 -3.19 11.01
CA ALA A 34 11.48 -2.58 12.07
C ALA A 34 10.99 -3.64 13.08
N ALA A 35 10.49 -4.78 12.58
CA ALA A 35 10.05 -5.88 13.43
C ALA A 35 11.21 -6.48 14.24
N GLN A 36 12.39 -6.65 13.66
CA GLN A 36 13.59 -7.12 14.36
C GLN A 36 14.05 -6.15 15.45
N ALA A 37 13.83 -4.85 15.25
CA ALA A 37 14.08 -3.80 16.26
C ALA A 37 12.98 -3.71 17.33
N ASP A 38 12.06 -4.69 17.42
CA ASP A 38 10.95 -4.74 18.37
C ASP A 38 9.91 -3.61 18.23
N ALA A 39 9.84 -2.99 17.04
CA ALA A 39 8.81 -2.07 16.61
C ALA A 39 7.81 -2.77 15.67
N LEU A 40 6.69 -2.16 15.36
CA LEU A 40 5.75 -2.70 14.38
C LEU A 40 6.13 -2.20 12.98
N GLY A 41 6.62 -3.09 12.13
CA GLY A 41 6.72 -2.83 10.69
C GLY A 41 5.34 -2.81 10.05
N SER A 42 5.10 -1.93 9.08
CA SER A 42 3.82 -1.85 8.37
C SER A 42 4.03 -1.86 6.85
N LEU A 43 3.47 -2.90 6.21
CA LEU A 43 3.61 -3.15 4.79
C LEU A 43 2.52 -2.44 4.00
N PRO A 44 2.84 -1.53 3.05
CA PRO A 44 1.86 -0.87 2.23
C PRO A 44 1.43 -1.79 1.07
N LEU A 45 0.19 -2.21 1.07
CA LEU A 45 -0.41 -2.97 -0.02
C LEU A 45 -1.30 -2.10 -0.90
N ALA A 46 -1.79 -0.97 -0.33
CA ALA A 46 -2.64 -0.01 -1.03
C ALA A 46 -3.83 -0.68 -1.73
N ASP A 47 -3.88 -0.61 -3.04
CA ASP A 47 -4.83 -1.19 -3.97
C ASP A 47 -4.19 -2.22 -4.91
N LEU A 48 -3.05 -2.80 -4.51
CA LEU A 48 -2.36 -3.81 -5.32
C LEU A 48 -3.27 -5.02 -5.61
N PRO A 49 -3.12 -5.66 -6.79
CA PRO A 49 -3.75 -6.93 -7.08
C PRO A 49 -3.45 -8.01 -6.03
N ALA A 50 -4.40 -8.93 -5.82
CA ALA A 50 -4.32 -9.91 -4.75
C ALA A 50 -3.06 -10.81 -4.82
N ASP A 51 -2.63 -11.19 -6.02
CA ASP A 51 -1.42 -11.97 -6.26
C ASP A 51 -0.15 -11.23 -5.82
N GLN A 52 -0.06 -9.94 -6.10
CA GLN A 52 1.04 -9.08 -5.67
C GLN A 52 1.01 -8.87 -4.14
N CYS A 53 -0.15 -8.69 -3.56
CA CYS A 53 -0.32 -8.62 -2.10
C CYS A 53 0.20 -9.90 -1.43
N ILE A 54 -0.23 -11.07 -1.93
CA ILE A 54 0.19 -12.37 -1.40
C ILE A 54 1.71 -12.56 -1.54
N ALA A 55 2.28 -12.22 -2.69
CA ALA A 55 3.72 -12.33 -2.93
C ALA A 55 4.51 -11.45 -1.95
N THR A 56 4.10 -10.20 -1.76
CA THR A 56 4.77 -9.24 -0.88
C THR A 56 4.66 -9.64 0.59
N ILE A 57 3.50 -10.13 1.03
CA ILE A 57 3.31 -10.67 2.39
C ILE A 57 4.20 -11.88 2.63
N ARG A 58 4.26 -12.82 1.66
CA ARG A 58 5.13 -14.00 1.76
C ARG A 58 6.60 -13.63 1.83
N ALA A 59 7.04 -12.68 1.02
CA ALA A 59 8.40 -12.15 1.06
C ALA A 59 8.75 -11.56 2.43
N THR A 60 7.83 -10.79 3.03
CA THR A 60 8.02 -10.23 4.38
C THR A 60 8.08 -11.34 5.44
N LYS A 61 7.18 -12.31 5.38
CA LYS A 61 7.16 -13.46 6.30
C LYS A 61 8.43 -14.32 6.23
N ALA A 62 9.06 -14.40 5.08
CA ALA A 62 10.34 -15.10 4.92
C ALA A 62 11.51 -14.39 5.61
N LEU A 63 11.42 -13.07 5.82
CA LEU A 63 12.45 -12.23 6.43
C LEU A 63 12.32 -12.10 7.95
N THR A 64 11.11 -12.28 8.51
CA THR A 64 10.89 -12.15 9.94
C THR A 64 9.74 -13.03 10.43
N PRO A 65 9.92 -13.73 11.57
CA PRO A 65 8.83 -14.45 12.26
C PRO A 65 8.00 -13.51 13.15
N LYS A 66 8.43 -12.27 13.37
CA LYS A 66 7.76 -11.31 14.24
C LYS A 66 6.50 -10.73 13.57
N PRO A 67 5.55 -10.23 14.38
CA PRO A 67 4.35 -9.61 13.84
C PRO A 67 4.67 -8.35 13.04
N PHE A 68 3.91 -8.11 11.98
CA PHE A 68 3.89 -6.87 11.22
C PHE A 68 2.46 -6.57 10.78
N ALA A 69 2.19 -5.30 10.50
CA ALA A 69 0.91 -4.84 9.98
C ALA A 69 0.91 -4.81 8.45
N VAL A 70 -0.27 -4.85 7.88
CA VAL A 70 -0.52 -4.54 6.46
C VAL A 70 -1.46 -3.35 6.36
N ASN A 71 -1.24 -2.48 5.40
CA ASN A 71 -2.08 -1.33 5.10
C ASN A 71 -2.72 -1.53 3.73
N ILE A 72 -4.04 -1.52 3.69
CA ILE A 72 -4.84 -1.60 2.46
C ILE A 72 -5.73 -0.37 2.34
N PHE A 73 -6.04 0.02 1.11
CA PHE A 73 -7.03 1.05 0.86
C PHE A 73 -8.43 0.44 0.84
N VAL A 74 -9.34 1.07 1.56
CA VAL A 74 -10.76 0.71 1.57
C VAL A 74 -11.53 1.94 1.11
N ASN A 75 -11.72 2.04 -0.19
CA ASN A 75 -12.44 3.14 -0.80
C ASN A 75 -13.88 2.72 -1.12
N ALA A 76 -14.83 3.62 -0.92
CA ALA A 76 -16.15 3.44 -1.49
C ALA A 76 -16.06 3.58 -3.01
N ILE A 77 -16.46 2.55 -3.74
CA ILE A 77 -16.53 2.58 -5.20
C ILE A 77 -17.96 2.98 -5.56
N PRO A 78 -18.18 4.20 -6.09
CA PRO A 78 -19.51 4.60 -6.51
C PRO A 78 -19.95 3.75 -7.73
N PRO A 79 -21.27 3.51 -7.89
CA PRO A 79 -21.76 2.85 -9.09
C PRO A 79 -21.39 3.66 -10.35
N LEU A 80 -20.98 2.95 -11.39
CA LEU A 80 -20.49 3.55 -12.63
C LEU A 80 -21.64 4.19 -13.41
N SER A 81 -21.90 5.47 -13.16
CA SER A 81 -22.91 6.27 -13.88
C SER A 81 -22.40 6.69 -15.26
N ALA A 82 -23.35 7.09 -16.15
CA ALA A 82 -23.00 7.64 -17.46
C ALA A 82 -22.14 8.91 -17.35
N GLU A 83 -22.41 9.74 -16.34
CA GLU A 83 -21.63 10.94 -16.05
C GLU A 83 -20.20 10.59 -15.64
N LEU A 84 -20.03 9.62 -14.77
CA LEU A 84 -18.71 9.16 -14.33
C LEU A 84 -17.89 8.56 -15.49
N ARG A 85 -18.54 7.81 -16.40
CA ARG A 85 -17.89 7.33 -17.64
C ARG A 85 -17.41 8.47 -18.54
N THR A 86 -18.22 9.52 -18.67
CA THR A 86 -17.86 10.70 -19.44
C THR A 86 -16.65 11.42 -18.82
N GLN A 87 -16.67 11.65 -17.52
CA GLN A 87 -15.57 12.26 -16.78
C GLN A 87 -14.29 11.43 -16.91
N TYR A 88 -14.39 10.11 -16.78
CA TYR A 88 -13.25 9.20 -16.93
C TYR A 88 -12.64 9.31 -18.35
N THR A 89 -13.47 9.31 -19.38
CA THR A 89 -13.02 9.44 -20.78
C THR A 89 -12.31 10.77 -21.00
N GLN A 90 -12.85 11.87 -20.49
CA GLN A 90 -12.23 13.20 -20.61
C GLN A 90 -10.89 13.24 -19.88
N THR A 91 -10.82 12.69 -18.65
CA THR A 91 -9.58 12.60 -17.87
C THR A 91 -8.53 11.76 -18.61
N LYS A 92 -8.93 10.63 -19.18
CA LYS A 92 -8.04 9.76 -19.96
C LYS A 92 -7.46 10.50 -21.18
N GLN A 93 -8.28 11.26 -21.91
CA GLN A 93 -7.81 12.07 -23.03
C GLN A 93 -6.82 13.15 -22.58
N TYR A 94 -7.11 13.84 -21.48
CA TYR A 94 -6.21 14.85 -20.94
C TYR A 94 -4.86 14.27 -20.49
N VAL A 95 -4.86 13.12 -19.81
CA VAL A 95 -3.61 12.45 -19.39
C VAL A 95 -2.82 11.99 -20.62
N ALA A 96 -3.48 11.48 -21.67
CA ALA A 96 -2.81 11.09 -22.91
C ALA A 96 -2.14 12.28 -23.61
N GLN A 97 -2.80 13.44 -23.66
CA GLN A 97 -2.23 14.68 -24.22
C GLN A 97 -1.02 15.16 -23.40
N LEU A 98 -1.08 15.09 -22.06
CA LEU A 98 0.06 15.43 -21.20
C LEU A 98 1.23 14.46 -21.42
N ALA A 99 0.95 13.18 -21.54
CA ALA A 99 1.98 12.17 -21.78
C ALA A 99 2.69 12.43 -23.13
N GLU A 100 1.93 12.70 -24.20
CA GLU A 100 2.48 13.06 -25.51
C GLU A 100 3.35 14.32 -25.44
N LEU A 101 2.87 15.37 -24.74
CA LEU A 101 3.61 16.63 -24.58
C LEU A 101 4.96 16.42 -23.88
N HIS A 102 5.05 15.46 -22.97
CA HIS A 102 6.26 15.17 -22.21
C HIS A 102 7.06 13.95 -22.73
N GLY A 103 6.65 13.37 -23.86
CA GLY A 103 7.33 12.19 -24.45
C GLY A 103 7.26 10.95 -23.56
N LEU A 104 6.16 10.78 -22.79
CA LEU A 104 5.93 9.65 -21.92
C LEU A 104 4.96 8.66 -22.56
N GLU A 105 5.27 7.37 -22.45
CA GLU A 105 4.31 6.31 -22.77
C GLU A 105 3.49 5.99 -21.52
N VAL A 106 2.16 6.11 -21.63
CA VAL A 106 1.23 5.84 -20.53
C VAL A 106 0.14 4.90 -21.01
N GLU A 107 0.04 3.73 -20.39
CA GLU A 107 -1.09 2.83 -20.56
C GLU A 107 -2.14 3.12 -19.49
N LEU A 108 -3.32 3.53 -19.91
CA LEU A 108 -4.43 3.87 -19.00
C LEU A 108 -5.46 2.74 -19.01
N PRO A 109 -5.92 2.27 -17.85
CA PRO A 109 -6.90 1.20 -17.75
C PRO A 109 -8.21 1.59 -18.44
N ASN A 110 -9.03 0.60 -18.78
CA ASN A 110 -10.37 0.84 -19.31
C ASN A 110 -11.37 1.05 -18.16
N SER A 111 -12.44 1.80 -18.43
CA SER A 111 -13.48 2.13 -17.44
C SER A 111 -14.25 0.93 -16.88
N ASP A 112 -14.07 -0.24 -17.47
CA ASP A 112 -14.81 -1.47 -17.12
C ASP A 112 -13.92 -2.48 -16.33
N GLN A 113 -12.73 -2.05 -15.87
CA GLN A 113 -11.83 -2.85 -15.04
C GLN A 113 -11.90 -2.47 -13.57
#